data_844a4a775b3f4e1826c8f26cf99718e7
#
_entry.id   844a4a775b3f4e1826c8f26cf99718e7
#
_cell.length_a   1.000
_cell.length_b   1.000
_cell.length_c   1.000
_cell.angle_alpha   90.00
_cell.angle_beta   90.00
_cell.angle_gamma   90.00
#
_symmetry.space_group_name_H-M   'P 1'
#
loop_
_entity.id
_entity.type
_entity.pdbx_description
1 polymer ?
#
loop_
_entity_poly.entity_id
_entity_poly.type
_entity_poly.pdbx_seq_one_letter_code
_entity_poly.pdbx_strand_id
1 'polypeptide(L)'
;MNMEERFVAEYLRLSMEDGDVVSDNAKEESNSILHQRDLITRYLSDKNLYPGIQTIEFVDDGYSGTNFERPAVKRMLSMVREGKICCIVVKDISRFGRNYLEVGDYLEQIFPFMGVRFIAVGDGYDSADYEGTTGGIEIAFKSFLYDMYSKDLSVKMRSALKIRRKRGDFIGPRPPFGYRFSDNKKVLAVDEEAASYVRKIFELACNGYSTGKIAIKLNEEHIPTPGQYKNRERMQYHILDDEGYWNRKMVLKILENKVYLGVVVNGKYRVTKVGGKQFKRVADEERICVSGRHEAIITEQEFLKASEVIRCRGFQKGKEHKGKQESILLGKLRCGNCKRSLNRITCTKVPCFICEREKYKEGGGCFSGRVKEPEAEEIVLKYINQRVEEQRKEQECRGKELLEQGDSSFKLSNVQKKNRKALLEKKLDALKVEKQYLYEQFKLKQLEKEAYLNKVDALREEERMICEEIQRAKEGGDGDREQQERGNCQKEVGCLTKEIVEQMIDAIYVNGEGKFDVVWKK
;
A
#
# COMPACT_ATOMS: atom_id res chain seq x y z
N MET A 1 -5.08 34.18 14.33
CA MET A 1 -4.04 33.28 13.75
C MET A 1 -3.13 34.12 12.90
N ASN A 2 -1.83 34.18 13.23
CA ASN A 2 -0.87 34.95 12.48
C ASN A 2 -0.79 34.45 11.05
N MET A 3 -0.72 35.37 10.06
CA MET A 3 -0.55 35.04 8.63
C MET A 3 0.78 34.30 8.34
N GLU A 4 1.68 34.24 9.32
CA GLU A 4 3.04 33.70 9.18
C GLU A 4 3.12 32.15 9.18
N GLU A 5 2.04 31.41 9.46
CA GLU A 5 2.03 29.94 9.47
C GLU A 5 1.19 29.32 8.34
N ARG A 6 0.77 30.09 7.33
CA ARG A 6 -0.02 29.56 6.22
C ARG A 6 0.86 29.30 5.00
N PHE A 7 0.51 28.27 4.25
CA PHE A 7 1.25 27.79 3.08
C PHE A 7 0.38 27.84 1.81
N VAL A 8 1.02 28.02 0.69
CA VAL A 8 0.44 27.75 -0.63
C VAL A 8 0.78 26.30 -1.00
N ALA A 9 -0.22 25.48 -1.34
CA ALA A 9 -0.03 24.11 -1.76
C ALA A 9 0.03 24.02 -3.29
N GLU A 10 1.14 23.54 -3.84
CA GLU A 10 1.25 23.15 -5.25
C GLU A 10 0.98 21.65 -5.36
N TYR A 11 -0.11 21.28 -6.04
CA TYR A 11 -0.43 19.87 -6.20
C TYR A 11 -0.17 19.40 -7.63
N LEU A 12 0.71 18.40 -7.75
CA LEU A 12 1.19 17.82 -8.99
C LEU A 12 0.79 16.34 -9.06
N ARG A 13 0.31 15.89 -10.23
CA ARG A 13 -0.07 14.49 -10.42
C ARG A 13 0.26 13.98 -11.82
N LEU A 14 0.91 12.82 -11.87
CA LEU A 14 1.08 12.04 -13.09
C LEU A 14 0.27 10.76 -13.02
N SER A 15 -0.40 10.44 -14.13
CA SER A 15 -1.09 9.15 -14.32
C SER A 15 -0.11 8.14 -14.93
N MET A 16 -0.18 6.87 -14.52
CA MET A 16 0.57 5.77 -15.19
C MET A 16 0.20 5.61 -16.69
N GLU A 17 -0.86 6.28 -17.14
CA GLU A 17 -1.32 6.29 -18.54
C GLU A 17 -0.60 7.33 -19.41
N ASP A 18 -0.01 8.36 -18.80
CA ASP A 18 0.80 9.38 -19.48
C ASP A 18 2.18 8.75 -19.75
N GLY A 19 2.43 8.31 -20.97
CA GLY A 19 3.46 7.38 -21.44
C GLY A 19 4.94 7.69 -21.21
N ASP A 20 5.30 8.58 -20.27
CA ASP A 20 6.70 8.94 -19.97
C ASP A 20 7.43 7.94 -19.05
N VAL A 21 6.78 6.82 -18.70
CA VAL A 21 7.34 5.80 -17.77
C VAL A 21 8.25 4.79 -18.49
N VAL A 22 8.50 4.93 -19.79
CA VAL A 22 9.30 4.00 -20.58
C VAL A 22 10.57 4.68 -21.10
N SER A 23 11.43 5.12 -20.20
CA SER A 23 12.85 5.28 -20.50
C SER A 23 13.68 4.66 -19.39
N ASP A 24 14.55 3.73 -19.76
CA ASP A 24 15.44 2.89 -18.93
C ASP A 24 16.59 3.69 -18.24
N ASN A 25 16.44 4.98 -18.07
CA ASN A 25 17.37 5.80 -17.30
C ASN A 25 16.63 6.33 -16.07
N ALA A 26 17.22 6.11 -14.92
CA ALA A 26 16.83 6.64 -13.63
C ALA A 26 16.79 8.19 -13.65
N LYS A 27 15.71 8.77 -14.22
CA LYS A 27 15.34 10.15 -13.99
C LYS A 27 14.56 10.18 -12.69
N GLU A 28 15.02 10.94 -11.74
CA GLU A 28 14.41 11.09 -10.41
C GLU A 28 12.97 11.63 -10.48
N GLU A 29 12.60 12.32 -11.55
CA GLU A 29 11.24 12.85 -11.77
C GLU A 29 10.82 12.77 -13.25
N SER A 30 9.49 12.62 -13.49
CA SER A 30 8.90 12.64 -14.82
C SER A 30 8.92 14.07 -15.43
N ASN A 31 9.21 14.18 -16.74
CA ASN A 31 9.17 15.45 -17.47
C ASN A 31 7.80 16.15 -17.34
N SER A 32 6.72 15.38 -17.22
CA SER A 32 5.36 15.95 -17.09
C SER A 32 5.14 16.63 -15.73
N ILE A 33 5.76 16.13 -14.63
CA ILE A 33 5.71 16.78 -13.33
C ILE A 33 6.53 18.07 -13.36
N LEU A 34 7.71 18.05 -13.97
CA LEU A 34 8.54 19.25 -14.15
C LEU A 34 7.79 20.36 -14.90
N HIS A 35 7.10 20.02 -15.99
CA HIS A 35 6.29 21.00 -16.73
C HIS A 35 5.11 21.55 -15.93
N GLN A 36 4.47 20.74 -15.08
CA GLN A 36 3.40 21.21 -14.20
C GLN A 36 3.95 22.18 -13.16
N ARG A 37 5.09 21.86 -12.54
CA ARG A 37 5.79 22.70 -11.57
C ARG A 37 6.14 24.05 -12.19
N ASP A 38 6.81 24.05 -13.33
CA ASP A 38 7.20 25.28 -14.04
C ASP A 38 6.01 26.19 -14.36
N LEU A 39 4.90 25.59 -14.81
CA LEU A 39 3.67 26.34 -15.12
C LEU A 39 3.10 27.02 -13.87
N ILE A 40 3.00 26.30 -12.76
CA ILE A 40 2.42 26.80 -11.50
C ILE A 40 3.34 27.90 -10.91
N THR A 41 4.64 27.62 -10.84
CA THR A 41 5.62 28.57 -10.28
C THR A 41 5.64 29.88 -11.08
N ARG A 42 5.61 29.82 -12.43
CA ARG A 42 5.51 31.03 -13.29
C ARG A 42 4.22 31.78 -13.04
N TYR A 43 3.09 31.08 -12.98
CA TYR A 43 1.79 31.73 -12.74
C TYR A 43 1.76 32.47 -11.40
N LEU A 44 2.27 31.85 -10.32
CA LEU A 44 2.34 32.48 -9.00
C LEU A 44 3.25 33.70 -9.01
N SER A 45 4.39 33.63 -9.71
CA SER A 45 5.36 34.74 -9.85
C SER A 45 4.79 35.88 -10.69
N ASP A 46 4.22 35.58 -11.85
CA ASP A 46 3.68 36.59 -12.80
C ASP A 46 2.50 37.36 -12.19
N LYS A 47 1.67 36.68 -11.43
CA LYS A 47 0.52 37.27 -10.73
C LYS A 47 0.88 37.88 -9.38
N ASN A 48 2.13 37.74 -8.92
CA ASN A 48 2.61 38.14 -7.59
C ASN A 48 1.64 37.72 -6.47
N LEU A 49 1.16 36.45 -6.55
CA LEU A 49 0.22 35.91 -5.59
C LEU A 49 0.96 35.44 -4.35
N TYR A 50 0.44 35.83 -3.18
CA TYR A 50 0.96 35.42 -1.87
C TYR A 50 2.45 35.75 -1.64
N PRO A 51 2.89 37.03 -1.84
CA PRO A 51 4.28 37.40 -1.63
C PRO A 51 4.70 37.15 -0.18
N GLY A 52 5.80 36.42 0.00
CA GLY A 52 6.33 36.08 1.33
C GLY A 52 5.71 34.84 2.00
N ILE A 53 4.70 34.21 1.41
CA ILE A 53 4.14 32.95 1.91
C ILE A 53 4.91 31.77 1.29
N GLN A 54 5.32 30.83 2.16
CA GLN A 54 6.05 29.64 1.74
C GLN A 54 5.15 28.68 0.95
N THR A 55 5.69 28.12 -0.15
CA THR A 55 5.02 27.13 -0.97
C THR A 55 5.42 25.72 -0.54
N ILE A 56 4.44 24.80 -0.46
CA ILE A 56 4.66 23.38 -0.19
C ILE A 56 4.16 22.57 -1.38
N GLU A 57 5.03 21.71 -1.89
CA GLU A 57 4.73 20.82 -3.00
C GLU A 57 4.16 19.47 -2.53
N PHE A 58 3.12 18.99 -3.22
CA PHE A 58 2.47 17.70 -3.01
C PHE A 58 2.44 16.93 -4.33
N VAL A 59 3.17 15.82 -4.40
CA VAL A 59 3.32 15.03 -5.63
C VAL A 59 2.73 13.64 -5.45
N ASP A 60 1.81 13.26 -6.36
CA ASP A 60 1.28 11.90 -6.49
C ASP A 60 1.65 11.35 -7.88
N ASP A 61 2.82 10.70 -7.97
CA ASP A 61 3.28 10.05 -9.20
C ASP A 61 2.73 8.64 -9.35
N GLY A 62 2.22 8.31 -10.55
CA GLY A 62 1.67 6.98 -10.85
C GLY A 62 0.27 6.71 -10.28
N TYR A 63 -0.45 7.71 -9.80
CA TYR A 63 -1.79 7.57 -9.24
C TYR A 63 -2.90 8.05 -10.18
N SER A 64 -4.02 7.30 -10.22
CA SER A 64 -5.23 7.71 -10.94
C SER A 64 -5.96 8.86 -10.24
N GLY A 65 -6.54 9.77 -11.03
CA GLY A 65 -7.37 10.87 -10.52
C GLY A 65 -8.80 10.50 -10.11
N THR A 66 -9.16 9.21 -10.12
CA THR A 66 -10.56 8.75 -9.93
C THR A 66 -11.03 8.73 -8.47
N ASN A 67 -10.14 8.86 -7.50
CA ASN A 67 -10.45 8.95 -6.07
C ASN A 67 -9.43 9.80 -5.31
N PHE A 68 -9.77 10.19 -4.07
CA PHE A 68 -8.90 10.95 -3.17
C PHE A 68 -8.08 10.08 -2.18
N GLU A 69 -7.92 8.78 -2.48
CA GLU A 69 -7.15 7.83 -1.66
C GLU A 69 -5.61 7.94 -1.85
N ARG A 70 -5.15 8.98 -2.52
CA ARG A 70 -3.74 9.24 -2.84
C ARG A 70 -2.99 9.83 -1.64
N PRO A 71 -1.73 9.43 -1.39
CA PRO A 71 -1.00 9.85 -0.18
C PRO A 71 -0.77 11.36 -0.09
N ALA A 72 -0.32 12.01 -1.18
CA ALA A 72 -0.01 13.44 -1.16
C ALA A 72 -1.28 14.29 -1.04
N VAL A 73 -2.36 13.94 -1.77
CA VAL A 73 -3.64 14.66 -1.63
C VAL A 73 -4.24 14.49 -0.23
N LYS A 74 -4.14 13.30 0.39
CA LYS A 74 -4.60 13.11 1.79
C LYS A 74 -3.83 13.98 2.76
N ARG A 75 -2.51 14.05 2.63
CA ARG A 75 -1.66 14.92 3.46
C ARG A 75 -2.02 16.39 3.25
N MET A 76 -2.19 16.83 2.00
CA MET A 76 -2.63 18.19 1.68
C MET A 76 -3.99 18.53 2.32
N LEU A 77 -4.98 17.64 2.16
CA LEU A 77 -6.31 17.83 2.74
C LEU A 77 -6.32 17.80 4.28
N SER A 78 -5.41 17.05 4.90
CA SER A 78 -5.20 17.12 6.36
C SER A 78 -4.71 18.50 6.79
N MET A 79 -3.72 19.06 6.08
CA MET A 79 -3.20 20.40 6.37
C MET A 79 -4.23 21.49 6.07
N VAL A 80 -5.14 21.28 5.10
CA VAL A 80 -6.31 22.15 4.88
C VAL A 80 -7.21 22.16 6.11
N ARG A 81 -7.55 20.99 6.66
CA ARG A 81 -8.38 20.86 7.86
C ARG A 81 -7.72 21.49 9.10
N GLU A 82 -6.41 21.46 9.16
CA GLU A 82 -5.61 22.11 10.21
C GLU A 82 -5.52 23.63 10.03
N GLY A 83 -6.07 24.20 8.93
CA GLY A 83 -6.02 25.64 8.63
C GLY A 83 -4.64 26.15 8.17
N LYS A 84 -3.70 25.25 7.87
CA LYS A 84 -2.32 25.58 7.45
C LYS A 84 -2.21 25.95 5.97
N ILE A 85 -3.16 25.61 5.12
CA ILE A 85 -3.16 25.91 3.70
C ILE A 85 -4.16 27.03 3.42
N CYS A 86 -3.69 28.11 2.78
CA CYS A 86 -4.53 29.22 2.36
C CYS A 86 -4.92 29.16 0.87
N CYS A 87 -4.11 28.49 0.05
CA CYS A 87 -4.34 28.37 -1.38
C CYS A 87 -3.86 27.03 -1.89
N ILE A 88 -4.62 26.43 -2.80
CA ILE A 88 -4.22 25.22 -3.55
C ILE A 88 -4.13 25.60 -5.02
N VAL A 89 -2.99 25.29 -5.65
CA VAL A 89 -2.76 25.56 -7.07
C VAL A 89 -2.49 24.26 -7.81
N VAL A 90 -3.20 24.05 -8.91
CA VAL A 90 -3.06 22.88 -9.78
C VAL A 90 -2.90 23.32 -11.23
N LYS A 91 -2.34 22.46 -12.08
CA LYS A 91 -2.30 22.70 -13.51
C LYS A 91 -3.70 22.81 -14.11
N ASP A 92 -4.55 21.81 -13.84
CA ASP A 92 -5.94 21.72 -14.29
C ASP A 92 -6.77 20.95 -13.26
N ILE A 93 -8.09 21.09 -13.29
CA ILE A 93 -9.02 20.46 -12.33
C ILE A 93 -8.88 18.92 -12.36
N SER A 94 -8.55 18.33 -13.52
CA SER A 94 -8.39 16.89 -13.64
C SER A 94 -7.21 16.34 -12.85
N ARG A 95 -6.22 17.17 -12.51
CA ARG A 95 -5.09 16.80 -11.63
C ARG A 95 -5.57 16.65 -10.20
N PHE A 96 -6.42 17.54 -9.74
CA PHE A 96 -7.02 17.44 -8.41
C PHE A 96 -7.96 16.24 -8.30
N GLY A 97 -8.90 16.07 -9.24
CA GLY A 97 -9.82 14.93 -9.27
C GLY A 97 -10.57 14.80 -10.58
N ARG A 98 -11.03 13.55 -10.87
CA ARG A 98 -11.87 13.24 -12.04
C ARG A 98 -13.30 12.86 -11.65
N ASN A 99 -13.59 12.69 -10.35
CA ASN A 99 -14.94 12.46 -9.85
C ASN A 99 -15.63 13.81 -9.61
N TYR A 100 -16.56 14.18 -10.49
CA TYR A 100 -17.19 15.50 -10.48
C TYR A 100 -17.99 15.78 -9.18
N LEU A 101 -18.56 14.75 -8.53
CA LEU A 101 -19.27 14.92 -7.27
C LEU A 101 -18.31 15.30 -6.14
N GLU A 102 -17.25 14.51 -5.96
CA GLU A 102 -16.26 14.78 -4.90
C GLU A 102 -15.50 16.09 -5.14
N VAL A 103 -15.13 16.39 -6.41
CA VAL A 103 -14.47 17.64 -6.77
C VAL A 103 -15.39 18.83 -6.52
N GLY A 104 -16.67 18.73 -6.92
CA GLY A 104 -17.69 19.75 -6.67
C GLY A 104 -17.85 20.03 -5.18
N ASP A 105 -17.97 18.99 -4.35
CA ASP A 105 -18.08 19.14 -2.89
C ASP A 105 -16.87 19.91 -2.31
N TYR A 106 -15.66 19.63 -2.78
CA TYR A 106 -14.48 20.37 -2.34
C TYR A 106 -14.49 21.83 -2.80
N LEU A 107 -14.78 22.10 -4.07
CA LEU A 107 -14.67 23.43 -4.64
C LEU A 107 -15.83 24.35 -4.22
N GLU A 108 -17.05 23.80 -4.08
CA GLU A 108 -18.26 24.58 -3.79
C GLU A 108 -18.59 24.70 -2.29
N GLN A 109 -18.18 23.71 -1.49
CA GLN A 109 -18.52 23.66 -0.08
C GLN A 109 -17.31 23.68 0.85
N ILE A 110 -16.38 22.73 0.67
CA ILE A 110 -15.33 22.49 1.68
C ILE A 110 -14.28 23.61 1.64
N PHE A 111 -13.72 23.94 0.48
CA PHE A 111 -12.66 24.96 0.38
C PHE A 111 -13.18 26.37 0.70
N PRO A 112 -14.37 26.82 0.22
CA PRO A 112 -14.94 28.09 0.64
C PRO A 112 -15.21 28.15 2.14
N PHE A 113 -15.75 27.07 2.73
CA PHE A 113 -15.98 26.99 4.16
C PHE A 113 -14.69 27.08 4.99
N MET A 114 -13.60 26.49 4.48
CA MET A 114 -12.29 26.50 5.12
C MET A 114 -11.47 27.78 4.82
N GLY A 115 -11.97 28.69 3.97
CA GLY A 115 -11.26 29.88 3.54
C GLY A 115 -10.03 29.58 2.70
N VAL A 116 -10.07 28.49 1.91
CA VAL A 116 -9.00 28.06 1.03
C VAL A 116 -9.32 28.45 -0.41
N ARG A 117 -8.46 29.25 -1.04
CA ARG A 117 -8.55 29.59 -2.45
C ARG A 117 -8.07 28.40 -3.29
N PHE A 118 -8.76 28.12 -4.40
CA PHE A 118 -8.38 27.07 -5.32
C PHE A 118 -8.17 27.65 -6.73
N ILE A 119 -7.01 27.37 -7.33
CA ILE A 119 -6.62 27.88 -8.65
C ILE A 119 -6.26 26.71 -9.56
N ALA A 120 -6.90 26.65 -10.76
CA ALA A 120 -6.53 25.73 -11.83
C ALA A 120 -6.05 26.52 -13.04
N VAL A 121 -4.72 26.60 -13.19
CA VAL A 121 -4.05 27.52 -14.14
C VAL A 121 -4.48 27.28 -15.59
N GLY A 122 -4.44 26.01 -16.04
CA GLY A 122 -4.78 25.64 -17.43
C GLY A 122 -6.27 25.72 -17.75
N ASP A 123 -7.13 25.63 -16.73
CA ASP A 123 -8.60 25.79 -16.90
C ASP A 123 -9.04 27.26 -16.77
N GLY A 124 -8.12 28.17 -16.41
CA GLY A 124 -8.43 29.58 -16.15
C GLY A 124 -9.39 29.77 -14.97
N TYR A 125 -9.39 28.83 -14.01
CA TYR A 125 -10.29 28.85 -12.87
C TYR A 125 -9.59 29.39 -11.62
N ASP A 126 -10.23 30.33 -10.95
CA ASP A 126 -9.83 30.88 -9.66
C ASP A 126 -11.06 31.05 -8.78
N SER A 127 -11.09 30.38 -7.62
CA SER A 127 -12.25 30.43 -6.72
C SER A 127 -12.54 31.84 -6.18
N ALA A 128 -11.53 32.73 -6.16
CA ALA A 128 -11.73 34.12 -5.74
C ALA A 128 -12.62 34.93 -6.70
N ASP A 129 -12.67 34.56 -7.99
CA ASP A 129 -13.49 35.25 -9.00
C ASP A 129 -15.00 34.92 -8.84
N TYR A 130 -15.31 33.90 -8.03
CA TYR A 130 -16.67 33.38 -7.84
C TYR A 130 -17.21 33.57 -6.43
N GLU A 131 -16.56 34.37 -5.57
CA GLU A 131 -17.07 34.66 -4.23
C GLU A 131 -18.48 35.26 -4.29
N GLY A 132 -19.45 34.56 -3.69
CA GLY A 132 -20.86 34.98 -3.64
C GLY A 132 -21.72 34.62 -4.86
N THR A 133 -21.16 33.94 -5.88
CA THR A 133 -21.91 33.41 -7.03
C THR A 133 -21.71 31.91 -7.15
N THR A 134 -22.74 31.19 -7.62
CA THR A 134 -22.62 29.78 -7.98
C THR A 134 -21.79 29.64 -9.25
N GLY A 135 -20.46 29.75 -9.14
CA GLY A 135 -19.51 29.37 -10.21
C GLY A 135 -19.52 27.87 -10.55
N GLY A 136 -20.39 27.11 -9.87
CA GLY A 136 -20.44 25.68 -9.88
C GLY A 136 -20.84 25.01 -11.18
N ILE A 137 -21.67 25.62 -12.02
CA ILE A 137 -22.18 24.97 -13.24
C ILE A 137 -21.06 24.71 -14.24
N GLU A 138 -20.16 25.65 -14.46
CA GLU A 138 -19.06 25.50 -15.42
C GLU A 138 -18.04 24.46 -14.94
N ILE A 139 -17.73 24.46 -13.65
CA ILE A 139 -16.80 23.50 -13.03
C ILE A 139 -17.41 22.11 -13.01
N ALA A 140 -18.67 21.99 -12.58
CA ALA A 140 -19.40 20.73 -12.59
C ALA A 140 -19.46 20.15 -14.00
N PHE A 141 -19.68 21.00 -15.01
CA PHE A 141 -19.71 20.58 -16.42
C PHE A 141 -18.31 20.16 -16.91
N LYS A 142 -17.25 20.92 -16.65
CA LYS A 142 -15.86 20.52 -16.98
C LYS A 142 -15.48 19.20 -16.29
N SER A 143 -15.74 19.06 -15.01
CA SER A 143 -15.46 17.83 -14.26
C SER A 143 -16.28 16.65 -14.78
N PHE A 144 -17.55 16.87 -15.15
CA PHE A 144 -18.39 15.86 -15.78
C PHE A 144 -17.83 15.41 -17.13
N LEU A 145 -17.36 16.34 -17.98
CA LEU A 145 -16.71 16.01 -19.24
C LEU A 145 -15.44 15.17 -19.03
N TYR A 146 -14.61 15.49 -18.05
CA TYR A 146 -13.42 14.68 -17.72
C TYR A 146 -13.78 13.26 -17.25
N ASP A 147 -14.82 13.11 -16.45
CA ASP A 147 -15.32 11.79 -16.01
C ASP A 147 -15.90 10.99 -17.20
N MET A 148 -16.69 11.63 -18.05
CA MET A 148 -17.21 11.03 -19.28
C MET A 148 -16.09 10.57 -20.21
N TYR A 149 -15.07 11.42 -20.42
CA TYR A 149 -13.91 11.09 -21.24
C TYR A 149 -13.15 9.88 -20.68
N SER A 150 -12.92 9.85 -19.37
CA SER A 150 -12.26 8.72 -18.69
C SER A 150 -13.05 7.40 -18.84
N LYS A 151 -14.38 7.46 -18.71
CA LYS A 151 -15.27 6.31 -18.91
C LYS A 151 -15.26 5.84 -20.36
N ASP A 152 -15.37 6.75 -21.32
CA ASP A 152 -15.34 6.46 -22.76
C ASP A 152 -14.01 5.80 -23.17
N LEU A 153 -12.89 6.39 -22.74
CA LEU A 153 -11.56 5.82 -22.96
C LEU A 153 -11.45 4.40 -22.39
N SER A 154 -11.95 4.17 -21.17
CA SER A 154 -11.98 2.84 -20.56
C SER A 154 -12.82 1.83 -21.37
N VAL A 155 -13.94 2.25 -21.92
CA VAL A 155 -14.78 1.39 -22.81
C VAL A 155 -14.03 1.08 -24.10
N LYS A 156 -13.43 2.07 -24.76
CA LYS A 156 -12.64 1.91 -25.98
C LYS A 156 -11.44 0.98 -25.76
N MET A 157 -10.69 1.17 -24.66
CA MET A 157 -9.56 0.29 -24.31
C MET A 157 -10.01 -1.16 -24.06
N ARG A 158 -11.11 -1.37 -23.33
CA ARG A 158 -11.67 -2.71 -23.11
C ARG A 158 -12.10 -3.38 -24.42
N SER A 159 -12.71 -2.64 -25.32
CA SER A 159 -13.13 -3.12 -26.63
C SER A 159 -11.91 -3.50 -27.48
N ALA A 160 -10.89 -2.65 -27.54
CA ALA A 160 -9.64 -2.94 -28.25
C ALA A 160 -8.94 -4.18 -27.68
N LEU A 161 -8.85 -4.30 -26.34
CA LEU A 161 -8.29 -5.49 -25.68
C LEU A 161 -9.12 -6.74 -25.96
N LYS A 162 -10.46 -6.64 -26.02
CA LYS A 162 -11.34 -7.78 -26.37
C LYS A 162 -11.09 -8.27 -27.79
N ILE A 163 -10.91 -7.35 -28.76
CA ILE A 163 -10.56 -7.70 -30.15
C ILE A 163 -9.21 -8.42 -30.21
N ARG A 164 -8.18 -7.87 -29.56
CA ARG A 164 -6.84 -8.49 -29.50
C ARG A 164 -6.88 -9.87 -28.85
N ARG A 165 -7.65 -10.06 -27.76
CA ARG A 165 -7.84 -11.35 -27.09
C ARG A 165 -8.51 -12.37 -28.02
N LYS A 166 -9.55 -11.95 -28.76
CA LYS A 166 -10.24 -12.83 -29.74
C LYS A 166 -9.34 -13.21 -30.92
N ARG A 167 -8.43 -12.30 -31.34
CA ARG A 167 -7.44 -12.57 -32.38
C ARG A 167 -6.38 -13.59 -31.93
N GLY A 168 -6.24 -13.82 -30.62
CA GLY A 168 -5.21 -14.68 -30.03
C GLY A 168 -3.87 -14.00 -29.85
N ASP A 169 -3.81 -12.66 -29.85
CA ASP A 169 -2.59 -11.94 -29.51
C ASP A 169 -2.22 -12.24 -28.04
N PHE A 170 -0.96 -12.47 -27.77
CA PHE A 170 -0.48 -12.57 -26.39
C PHE A 170 -0.39 -11.18 -25.76
N ILE A 171 -1.13 -10.96 -24.68
CA ILE A 171 -1.28 -9.63 -24.04
C ILE A 171 -0.51 -9.56 -22.72
N GLY A 172 0.08 -10.66 -22.27
CA GLY A 172 0.85 -10.70 -21.03
C GLY A 172 2.08 -9.79 -21.09
N PRO A 173 2.48 -9.17 -19.96
CA PRO A 173 3.68 -8.31 -19.91
C PRO A 173 4.98 -9.10 -20.09
N ARG A 174 4.93 -10.42 -19.89
CA ARG A 174 6.10 -11.31 -19.95
C ARG A 174 5.71 -12.64 -20.62
N PRO A 175 6.57 -13.21 -21.49
CA PRO A 175 6.34 -14.52 -22.05
C PRO A 175 6.39 -15.59 -20.95
N PRO A 176 5.63 -16.69 -21.08
CA PRO A 176 5.78 -17.87 -20.24
C PRO A 176 7.17 -18.50 -20.40
N PHE A 177 7.64 -19.19 -19.37
CA PHE A 177 8.91 -19.95 -19.44
C PHE A 177 8.86 -20.97 -20.56
N GLY A 178 9.90 -21.08 -21.36
CA GLY A 178 9.94 -21.86 -22.60
C GLY A 178 9.58 -21.09 -23.87
N TYR A 179 9.14 -19.83 -23.71
CA TYR A 179 8.83 -18.93 -24.82
C TYR A 179 9.51 -17.57 -24.66
N ARG A 180 9.77 -16.93 -25.80
CA ARG A 180 10.20 -15.54 -25.93
C ARG A 180 9.19 -14.76 -26.78
N PHE A 181 9.25 -13.44 -26.74
CA PHE A 181 8.48 -12.64 -27.70
C PHE A 181 9.09 -12.75 -29.09
N SER A 182 8.24 -12.87 -30.11
CA SER A 182 8.64 -12.63 -31.49
C SER A 182 8.88 -11.12 -31.73
N ASP A 183 9.46 -10.75 -32.86
CA ASP A 183 9.81 -9.36 -33.19
C ASP A 183 8.66 -8.37 -33.06
N ASN A 184 7.44 -8.80 -33.35
CA ASN A 184 6.25 -7.97 -33.22
C ASN A 184 5.59 -7.96 -31.83
N LYS A 185 6.18 -8.60 -30.82
CA LYS A 185 5.71 -8.69 -29.41
C LYS A 185 4.26 -9.15 -29.21
N LYS A 186 3.60 -9.68 -30.25
CA LYS A 186 2.20 -10.15 -30.21
C LYS A 186 2.06 -11.66 -30.21
N VAL A 187 3.09 -12.34 -30.72
CA VAL A 187 3.14 -13.79 -30.86
C VAL A 187 4.30 -14.31 -30.01
N LEU A 188 4.13 -15.53 -29.48
CA LEU A 188 5.16 -16.23 -28.75
C LEU A 188 6.00 -17.05 -29.76
N ALA A 189 7.33 -17.02 -29.60
CA ALA A 189 8.26 -17.90 -30.28
C ALA A 189 8.90 -18.84 -29.26
N VAL A 190 9.22 -20.07 -29.65
CA VAL A 190 9.88 -21.04 -28.77
C VAL A 190 11.29 -20.57 -28.45
N ASP A 191 11.67 -20.68 -27.21
CA ASP A 191 13.05 -20.54 -26.72
C ASP A 191 13.55 -21.95 -26.43
N GLU A 192 14.38 -22.51 -27.33
CA GLU A 192 14.75 -23.93 -27.31
C GLU A 192 15.46 -24.35 -26.02
N GLU A 193 16.30 -23.50 -25.42
CA GLU A 193 16.95 -23.80 -24.15
C GLU A 193 15.91 -23.92 -23.03
N ALA A 194 15.06 -22.92 -22.85
CA ALA A 194 14.01 -22.94 -21.84
C ALA A 194 12.92 -23.99 -22.13
N ALA A 195 12.63 -24.26 -23.41
CA ALA A 195 11.68 -25.28 -23.83
C ALA A 195 12.16 -26.68 -23.48
N SER A 196 13.47 -26.96 -23.56
CA SER A 196 14.03 -28.25 -23.15
C SER A 196 13.73 -28.56 -21.68
N TYR A 197 13.81 -27.56 -20.80
CA TYR A 197 13.46 -27.72 -19.39
C TYR A 197 11.96 -27.95 -19.18
N VAL A 198 11.11 -27.31 -20.00
CA VAL A 198 9.66 -27.54 -19.96
C VAL A 198 9.33 -28.96 -20.38
N ARG A 199 9.92 -29.47 -21.50
CA ARG A 199 9.73 -30.86 -21.96
C ARG A 199 10.14 -31.84 -20.86
N LYS A 200 11.28 -31.62 -20.19
CA LYS A 200 11.74 -32.44 -19.07
C LYS A 200 10.76 -32.46 -17.89
N ILE A 201 10.15 -31.32 -17.54
CA ILE A 201 9.15 -31.27 -16.49
C ILE A 201 7.93 -32.13 -16.84
N PHE A 202 7.46 -32.08 -18.09
CA PHE A 202 6.35 -32.90 -18.55
C PHE A 202 6.70 -34.38 -18.63
N GLU A 203 7.91 -34.73 -19.10
CA GLU A 203 8.42 -36.10 -19.12
C GLU A 203 8.43 -36.71 -17.70
N LEU A 204 8.99 -36.00 -16.72
CA LEU A 204 9.00 -36.45 -15.32
C LEU A 204 7.59 -36.61 -14.77
N ALA A 205 6.64 -35.72 -15.13
CA ALA A 205 5.25 -35.84 -14.72
C ALA A 205 4.59 -37.09 -15.36
N CYS A 206 4.81 -37.34 -16.65
CA CYS A 206 4.35 -38.53 -17.38
C CYS A 206 4.92 -39.83 -16.81
N ASN A 207 6.15 -39.80 -16.28
CA ASN A 207 6.79 -40.90 -15.58
C ASN A 207 6.31 -41.06 -14.14
N GLY A 208 5.28 -40.31 -13.74
CA GLY A 208 4.61 -40.47 -12.46
C GLY A 208 5.32 -39.77 -11.30
N TYR A 209 6.25 -38.86 -11.49
CA TYR A 209 6.82 -38.07 -10.38
C TYR A 209 5.80 -37.06 -9.86
N SER A 210 5.74 -36.86 -8.54
CA SER A 210 4.94 -35.80 -7.94
C SER A 210 5.58 -34.41 -8.20
N THR A 211 4.77 -33.35 -8.24
CA THR A 211 5.26 -31.97 -8.46
C THR A 211 6.36 -31.54 -7.47
N GLY A 212 6.34 -32.08 -6.25
CA GLY A 212 7.38 -31.86 -5.26
C GLY A 212 8.68 -32.60 -5.59
N LYS A 213 8.61 -33.87 -6.01
CA LYS A 213 9.77 -34.64 -6.43
C LYS A 213 10.40 -34.09 -7.70
N ILE A 214 9.57 -33.61 -8.65
CA ILE A 214 10.06 -32.91 -9.85
C ILE A 214 10.86 -31.68 -9.45
N ALA A 215 10.32 -30.84 -8.53
CA ALA A 215 11.00 -29.64 -8.08
C ALA A 215 12.37 -29.97 -7.42
N ILE A 216 12.45 -31.01 -6.59
CA ILE A 216 13.72 -31.46 -5.99
C ILE A 216 14.72 -31.85 -7.07
N LYS A 217 14.30 -32.70 -8.02
CA LYS A 217 15.17 -33.18 -9.10
C LYS A 217 15.70 -32.04 -9.99
N LEU A 218 14.87 -31.02 -10.29
CA LEU A 218 15.29 -29.84 -11.03
C LEU A 218 16.32 -29.01 -10.25
N ASN A 219 16.20 -28.95 -8.91
CA ASN A 219 17.18 -28.27 -8.08
C ASN A 219 18.50 -29.05 -7.97
N GLU A 220 18.45 -30.38 -7.85
CA GLU A 220 19.63 -31.27 -7.84
C GLU A 220 20.43 -31.15 -9.15
N GLU A 221 19.74 -31.05 -10.27
CA GLU A 221 20.34 -30.88 -11.60
C GLU A 221 20.71 -29.42 -11.91
N HIS A 222 20.59 -28.51 -10.95
CA HIS A 222 20.91 -27.08 -11.08
C HIS A 222 20.21 -26.38 -12.24
N ILE A 223 19.01 -26.84 -12.63
CA ILE A 223 18.22 -26.22 -13.69
C ILE A 223 17.72 -24.85 -13.22
N PRO A 224 17.99 -23.78 -13.98
CA PRO A 224 17.61 -22.43 -13.58
C PRO A 224 16.10 -22.28 -13.47
N THR A 225 15.63 -21.61 -12.44
CA THR A 225 14.22 -21.24 -12.33
C THR A 225 13.84 -20.21 -13.40
N PRO A 226 12.55 -20.04 -13.72
CA PRO A 226 12.12 -19.02 -14.69
C PRO A 226 12.60 -17.60 -14.37
N GLY A 227 12.76 -17.27 -13.07
CA GLY A 227 13.31 -16.00 -12.62
C GLY A 227 14.81 -15.87 -12.90
N GLN A 228 15.59 -16.89 -12.54
CA GLN A 228 17.03 -16.93 -12.78
C GLN A 228 17.36 -16.94 -14.26
N TYR A 229 16.63 -17.74 -15.07
CA TYR A 229 16.81 -17.82 -16.51
C TYR A 229 16.67 -16.45 -17.16
N LYS A 230 15.64 -15.73 -16.80
CA LYS A 230 15.37 -14.39 -17.33
C LYS A 230 16.39 -13.34 -16.88
N ASN A 231 16.92 -13.45 -15.67
CA ASN A 231 17.93 -12.51 -15.16
C ASN A 231 19.31 -12.72 -15.81
N ARG A 232 19.58 -13.90 -16.42
CA ARG A 232 20.79 -14.12 -17.21
C ARG A 232 20.95 -13.12 -18.37
N GLU A 233 19.84 -12.77 -19.04
CA GLU A 233 19.83 -11.77 -20.12
C GLU A 233 19.99 -10.32 -19.62
N ARG A 234 19.74 -10.07 -18.34
CA ARG A 234 19.80 -8.75 -17.71
C ARG A 234 21.04 -8.53 -16.84
N MET A 235 22.12 -9.20 -17.11
CA MET A 235 23.34 -9.30 -16.27
C MET A 235 24.10 -7.97 -16.01
N GLN A 236 23.42 -6.83 -15.99
CA GLN A 236 23.98 -5.51 -15.61
C GLN A 236 23.49 -4.95 -14.27
N TYR A 237 22.60 -5.62 -13.55
CA TYR A 237 22.13 -5.13 -12.26
C TYR A 237 22.42 -6.13 -11.16
N HIS A 238 23.27 -5.72 -10.22
CA HIS A 238 23.43 -6.30 -8.88
C HIS A 238 22.08 -6.47 -8.21
N ILE A 239 21.40 -7.56 -8.42
CA ILE A 239 20.24 -7.93 -7.65
C ILE A 239 20.56 -9.20 -6.92
N LEU A 240 20.86 -8.96 -5.63
CA LEU A 240 20.61 -9.83 -4.49
C LEU A 240 20.84 -11.33 -4.79
N ASP A 241 21.63 -11.95 -3.97
CA ASP A 241 21.79 -13.38 -3.72
C ASP A 241 20.46 -14.14 -3.54
N ASP A 242 19.50 -13.91 -4.41
CA ASP A 242 18.31 -14.74 -4.47
C ASP A 242 18.64 -16.00 -5.27
N GLU A 243 19.29 -16.93 -4.60
CA GLU A 243 19.39 -18.30 -5.06
C GLU A 243 17.97 -18.86 -5.21
N GLY A 244 17.32 -18.56 -6.32
CA GLY A 244 16.03 -19.12 -6.66
C GLY A 244 16.09 -20.65 -6.59
N TYR A 245 14.99 -21.26 -6.19
CA TYR A 245 14.85 -22.72 -6.24
C TYR A 245 13.48 -23.09 -6.79
N TRP A 246 13.43 -24.23 -7.48
CA TRP A 246 12.18 -24.81 -7.93
C TRP A 246 11.33 -25.28 -6.74
N ASN A 247 10.06 -24.99 -6.78
CA ASN A 247 9.11 -25.45 -5.80
C ASN A 247 7.87 -26.05 -6.48
N ARG A 248 7.07 -26.79 -5.70
CA ARG A 248 5.85 -27.45 -6.16
C ARG A 248 4.91 -26.53 -6.93
N LYS A 249 4.74 -25.27 -6.47
CA LYS A 249 3.80 -24.32 -7.08
C LYS A 249 4.26 -23.87 -8.46
N MET A 250 5.57 -23.73 -8.68
CA MET A 250 6.16 -23.37 -9.97
C MET A 250 5.96 -24.51 -10.99
N VAL A 251 6.28 -25.74 -10.59
CA VAL A 251 6.07 -26.93 -11.41
C VAL A 251 4.58 -27.07 -11.77
N LEU A 252 3.68 -26.95 -10.80
CA LEU A 252 2.24 -27.05 -11.03
C LEU A 252 1.73 -25.99 -12.01
N LYS A 253 2.19 -24.74 -11.90
CA LYS A 253 1.83 -23.67 -12.85
C LYS A 253 2.25 -23.96 -14.28
N ILE A 254 3.37 -24.65 -14.46
CA ILE A 254 3.83 -25.09 -15.80
C ILE A 254 2.91 -26.21 -16.31
N LEU A 255 2.69 -27.25 -15.52
CA LEU A 255 1.90 -28.41 -15.93
C LEU A 255 0.41 -28.11 -16.18
N GLU A 256 -0.17 -27.08 -15.56
CA GLU A 256 -1.55 -26.62 -15.77
C GLU A 256 -1.71 -25.59 -16.91
N ASN A 257 -0.62 -25.11 -17.49
CA ASN A 257 -0.69 -24.00 -18.44
C ASN A 257 -0.86 -24.47 -19.88
N LYS A 258 -2.06 -24.30 -20.43
CA LYS A 258 -2.41 -24.68 -21.81
C LYS A 258 -1.58 -23.96 -22.89
N VAL A 259 -0.79 -22.95 -22.54
CA VAL A 259 0.09 -22.26 -23.51
C VAL A 259 1.09 -23.22 -24.16
N TYR A 260 1.51 -24.26 -23.43
CA TYR A 260 2.45 -25.27 -23.96
C TYR A 260 1.84 -26.17 -25.05
N LEU A 261 0.51 -26.15 -25.22
CA LEU A 261 -0.22 -26.76 -26.30
C LEU A 261 -0.40 -25.85 -27.54
N GLY A 262 0.26 -24.69 -27.56
CA GLY A 262 0.00 -23.69 -28.60
C GLY A 262 -1.30 -22.91 -28.44
N VAL A 263 -1.93 -22.95 -27.26
CA VAL A 263 -3.21 -22.28 -26.96
C VAL A 263 -2.98 -21.04 -26.12
N VAL A 264 -3.31 -19.87 -26.65
CA VAL A 264 -3.31 -18.62 -25.90
C VAL A 264 -4.58 -18.49 -25.08
N VAL A 265 -4.45 -18.44 -23.74
CA VAL A 265 -5.57 -18.27 -22.81
C VAL A 265 -5.58 -16.86 -22.27
N ASN A 266 -6.52 -16.05 -22.74
CA ASN A 266 -6.73 -14.66 -22.38
C ASN A 266 -7.92 -14.47 -21.42
N GLY A 267 -7.96 -13.34 -20.71
CA GLY A 267 -9.13 -12.96 -19.88
C GLY A 267 -9.23 -13.69 -18.55
N LYS A 268 -8.10 -14.14 -17.96
CA LYS A 268 -8.07 -14.83 -16.65
C LYS A 268 -8.59 -13.98 -15.49
N TYR A 269 -8.48 -12.66 -15.61
CA TYR A 269 -8.90 -11.71 -14.57
C TYR A 269 -9.67 -10.54 -15.19
N ARG A 270 -10.64 -10.00 -14.45
CA ARG A 270 -11.41 -8.79 -14.79
C ARG A 270 -11.31 -7.80 -13.64
N VAL A 271 -11.08 -6.53 -13.97
CA VAL A 271 -11.17 -5.41 -13.01
C VAL A 271 -12.65 -5.12 -12.76
N THR A 272 -13.04 -4.98 -11.49
CA THR A 272 -14.45 -4.79 -11.10
C THR A 272 -14.94 -3.36 -11.31
N LYS A 273 -14.08 -2.36 -11.07
CA LYS A 273 -14.40 -0.94 -11.23
C LYS A 273 -13.28 -0.22 -11.98
N VAL A 274 -13.61 0.82 -12.76
CA VAL A 274 -12.63 1.69 -13.42
C VAL A 274 -11.79 2.35 -12.33
N GLY A 275 -10.46 2.31 -12.46
CA GLY A 275 -9.52 2.83 -11.46
C GLY A 275 -9.38 1.98 -10.18
N GLY A 276 -10.13 0.87 -10.05
CA GLY A 276 -10.05 -0.02 -8.90
C GLY A 276 -8.87 -0.98 -8.98
N LYS A 277 -8.24 -1.28 -7.83
CA LYS A 277 -7.16 -2.28 -7.71
C LYS A 277 -7.66 -3.72 -7.50
N GLN A 278 -8.98 -3.93 -7.45
CA GLN A 278 -9.56 -5.25 -7.21
C GLN A 278 -9.75 -6.02 -8.51
N PHE A 279 -9.16 -7.23 -8.56
CA PHE A 279 -9.27 -8.15 -9.67
C PHE A 279 -10.15 -9.35 -9.27
N LYS A 280 -11.17 -9.65 -10.07
CA LYS A 280 -11.96 -10.88 -9.94
C LYS A 280 -11.46 -11.92 -10.93
N ARG A 281 -11.24 -13.16 -10.46
CA ARG A 281 -10.92 -14.29 -11.35
C ARG A 281 -12.14 -14.65 -12.18
N VAL A 282 -11.93 -14.80 -13.48
CA VAL A 282 -12.98 -15.19 -14.44
C VAL A 282 -13.07 -16.72 -14.48
N ALA A 283 -14.29 -17.26 -14.55
CA ALA A 283 -14.53 -18.70 -14.69
C ALA A 283 -13.83 -19.25 -15.93
N ASP A 284 -13.43 -20.51 -15.91
CA ASP A 284 -12.64 -21.12 -16.99
C ASP A 284 -13.38 -21.13 -18.32
N GLU A 285 -14.72 -21.23 -18.28
CA GLU A 285 -15.64 -21.25 -19.42
C GLU A 285 -15.75 -19.88 -20.12
N GLU A 286 -15.59 -18.78 -19.38
CA GLU A 286 -15.66 -17.40 -19.90
C GLU A 286 -14.32 -16.92 -20.48
N ARG A 287 -13.25 -17.72 -20.35
CA ARG A 287 -11.93 -17.34 -20.86
C ARG A 287 -11.87 -17.48 -22.38
N ILE A 288 -11.15 -16.57 -23.01
CA ILE A 288 -10.93 -16.62 -24.46
C ILE A 288 -9.70 -17.49 -24.71
N CYS A 289 -9.93 -18.66 -25.31
CA CYS A 289 -8.89 -19.61 -25.73
C CYS A 289 -8.78 -19.57 -27.26
N VAL A 290 -7.56 -19.36 -27.77
CA VAL A 290 -7.28 -19.35 -29.22
C VAL A 290 -6.08 -20.25 -29.48
N SER A 291 -6.27 -21.24 -30.35
CA SER A 291 -5.24 -22.22 -30.75
C SER A 291 -4.47 -21.78 -31.99
N GLY A 292 -3.29 -22.35 -32.21
CA GLY A 292 -2.51 -22.23 -33.46
C GLY A 292 -1.84 -20.86 -33.67
N ARG A 293 -1.70 -20.04 -32.63
CA ARG A 293 -1.04 -18.73 -32.76
C ARG A 293 0.46 -18.78 -32.47
N HIS A 294 0.94 -19.85 -31.88
CA HIS A 294 2.34 -20.11 -31.60
C HIS A 294 2.59 -21.61 -31.59
N GLU A 295 3.82 -22.00 -31.75
CA GLU A 295 4.26 -23.37 -31.75
C GLU A 295 4.08 -24.05 -30.39
N ALA A 296 3.57 -25.28 -30.38
CA ALA A 296 3.43 -26.06 -29.14
C ALA A 296 4.78 -26.69 -28.75
N ILE A 297 5.10 -26.61 -27.44
CA ILE A 297 6.29 -27.28 -26.88
C ILE A 297 5.98 -28.73 -26.54
N ILE A 298 4.73 -29.04 -26.19
CA ILE A 298 4.26 -30.34 -25.68
C ILE A 298 3.08 -30.81 -26.53
N THR A 299 3.00 -32.12 -26.74
CA THR A 299 1.84 -32.75 -27.40
C THR A 299 0.63 -32.81 -26.47
N GLU A 300 -0.56 -32.92 -27.04
CA GLU A 300 -1.80 -33.04 -26.26
C GLU A 300 -1.80 -34.31 -25.40
N GLN A 301 -1.26 -35.40 -25.90
CA GLN A 301 -1.17 -36.68 -25.18
C GLN A 301 -0.31 -36.57 -23.93
N GLU A 302 0.87 -35.94 -24.01
CA GLU A 302 1.76 -35.69 -22.87
C GLU A 302 1.08 -34.79 -21.83
N PHE A 303 0.39 -33.74 -22.28
CA PHE A 303 -0.31 -32.83 -21.39
C PHE A 303 -1.45 -33.51 -20.62
N LEU A 304 -2.28 -34.33 -21.31
CA LEU A 304 -3.37 -35.08 -20.69
C LEU A 304 -2.81 -36.08 -19.68
N LYS A 305 -1.81 -36.87 -20.07
CA LYS A 305 -1.17 -37.84 -19.18
C LYS A 305 -0.60 -37.19 -17.93
N ALA A 306 0.14 -36.10 -18.07
CA ALA A 306 0.66 -35.34 -16.92
C ALA A 306 -0.47 -34.79 -16.02
N SER A 307 -1.55 -34.29 -16.62
CA SER A 307 -2.73 -33.79 -15.89
C SER A 307 -3.44 -34.89 -15.10
N GLU A 308 -3.58 -36.11 -15.67
CA GLU A 308 -4.14 -37.26 -14.97
C GLU A 308 -3.30 -37.68 -13.78
N VAL A 309 -1.99 -37.78 -13.94
CA VAL A 309 -1.06 -38.16 -12.86
C VAL A 309 -1.17 -37.16 -11.71
N ILE A 310 -1.28 -35.87 -11.99
CA ILE A 310 -1.47 -34.84 -10.96
C ILE A 310 -2.83 -34.99 -10.26
N ARG A 311 -3.90 -35.25 -11.02
CA ARG A 311 -5.26 -35.41 -10.49
C ARG A 311 -5.41 -36.67 -9.63
N CYS A 312 -4.89 -37.82 -10.09
CA CYS A 312 -4.95 -39.09 -9.37
C CYS A 312 -4.15 -39.09 -8.07
N ARG A 313 -3.11 -38.29 -7.95
CA ARG A 313 -2.31 -38.16 -6.73
C ARG A 313 -2.88 -37.18 -5.71
N GLY A 314 -4.17 -36.84 -5.85
CA GLY A 314 -4.95 -36.18 -4.81
C GLY A 314 -4.54 -34.75 -4.56
N PHE A 315 -4.60 -33.91 -5.59
CA PHE A 315 -5.04 -32.56 -5.35
C PHE A 315 -6.56 -32.58 -5.16
N GLN A 316 -7.02 -33.15 -4.05
CA GLN A 316 -8.29 -32.71 -3.52
C GLN A 316 -8.11 -31.20 -3.35
N LYS A 317 -8.76 -30.40 -4.21
CA LYS A 317 -9.01 -28.97 -3.94
C LYS A 317 -9.45 -28.95 -2.51
N GLY A 318 -8.60 -28.43 -1.63
CA GLY A 318 -8.88 -28.45 -0.21
C GLY A 318 -10.30 -27.96 -0.03
N LYS A 319 -11.12 -28.76 0.64
CA LYS A 319 -12.42 -28.33 1.13
C LYS A 319 -12.21 -26.90 1.61
N GLU A 320 -13.05 -25.98 1.16
CA GLU A 320 -13.03 -24.62 1.68
C GLU A 320 -12.89 -24.71 3.18
N HIS A 321 -11.73 -24.35 3.68
CA HIS A 321 -11.50 -24.34 5.13
C HIS A 321 -12.33 -23.19 5.67
N LYS A 322 -13.57 -23.50 6.01
CA LYS A 322 -14.42 -22.65 6.85
C LYS A 322 -13.63 -22.41 8.15
N GLY A 323 -13.28 -21.13 8.40
CA GLY A 323 -12.66 -20.70 9.63
C GLY A 323 -11.16 -21.01 9.74
N LYS A 324 -10.34 -20.54 8.81
CA LYS A 324 -8.89 -20.42 9.07
C LYS A 324 -8.70 -19.39 10.17
N GLN A 325 -8.46 -19.88 11.38
CA GLN A 325 -7.92 -19.05 12.44
C GLN A 325 -6.58 -18.52 11.93
N GLU A 326 -6.51 -17.21 11.65
CA GLU A 326 -5.27 -16.56 11.19
C GLU A 326 -4.26 -16.66 12.33
N SER A 327 -3.07 -17.16 12.02
CA SER A 327 -1.98 -17.19 12.99
C SER A 327 -1.50 -15.77 13.30
N ILE A 328 -1.28 -15.49 14.57
CA ILE A 328 -0.75 -14.22 15.07
C ILE A 328 0.66 -13.96 14.52
N LEU A 329 1.45 -15.02 14.32
CA LEU A 329 2.84 -14.96 13.84
C LEU A 329 2.99 -15.10 12.33
N LEU A 330 1.87 -15.11 11.57
CA LEU A 330 1.92 -15.27 10.11
C LEU A 330 2.68 -14.11 9.45
N GLY A 331 3.73 -14.44 8.65
CA GLY A 331 4.57 -13.46 7.97
C GLY A 331 5.68 -12.85 8.83
N LYS A 332 5.65 -13.01 10.16
CA LYS A 332 6.69 -12.52 11.07
C LYS A 332 7.84 -13.51 11.25
N LEU A 333 7.54 -14.82 11.29
CA LEU A 333 8.56 -15.86 11.38
C LEU A 333 9.29 -16.03 10.06
N ARG A 334 10.62 -15.91 10.10
CA ARG A 334 11.52 -16.02 8.94
C ARG A 334 12.66 -17.01 9.23
N CYS A 335 13.17 -17.64 8.19
CA CYS A 335 14.36 -18.49 8.32
C CYS A 335 15.61 -17.62 8.54
N GLY A 336 16.43 -17.96 9.53
CA GLY A 336 17.68 -17.25 9.86
C GLY A 336 18.68 -17.22 8.72
N ASN A 337 18.73 -18.28 7.90
CA ASN A 337 19.65 -18.38 6.78
C ASN A 337 19.09 -17.70 5.51
N CYS A 338 17.98 -18.20 4.94
CA CYS A 338 17.47 -17.69 3.66
C CYS A 338 16.58 -16.44 3.79
N LYS A 339 16.35 -15.93 4.99
CA LYS A 339 15.54 -14.71 5.33
C LYS A 339 14.08 -14.73 4.85
N ARG A 340 13.63 -15.82 4.22
CA ARG A 340 12.25 -16.00 3.73
C ARG A 340 11.30 -16.34 4.87
N SER A 341 10.04 -15.94 4.75
CA SER A 341 8.99 -16.29 5.70
C SER A 341 8.82 -17.81 5.79
N LEU A 342 8.66 -18.34 6.99
CA LEU A 342 8.33 -19.74 7.22
C LEU A 342 6.88 -20.00 6.79
N ASN A 343 6.65 -21.14 6.15
CA ASN A 343 5.32 -21.57 5.72
C ASN A 343 4.57 -22.27 6.85
N ARG A 344 3.35 -21.81 7.13
CA ARG A 344 2.45 -22.47 8.08
C ARG A 344 1.83 -23.71 7.47
N ILE A 345 1.99 -24.86 8.14
CA ILE A 345 1.38 -26.13 7.78
C ILE A 345 0.28 -26.46 8.79
N THR A 346 -0.93 -26.72 8.31
CA THR A 346 -2.12 -27.04 9.12
C THR A 346 -2.60 -28.49 8.96
N CYS A 347 -1.88 -29.30 8.18
CA CYS A 347 -2.21 -30.72 7.96
C CYS A 347 -1.74 -31.66 9.10
N THR A 348 -1.06 -31.13 10.09
CA THR A 348 -0.65 -31.84 11.32
C THR A 348 -1.64 -31.57 12.45
N LYS A 349 -1.67 -32.43 13.49
CA LYS A 349 -2.55 -32.23 14.66
C LYS A 349 -2.37 -30.86 15.32
N VAL A 350 -1.13 -30.34 15.30
CA VAL A 350 -0.79 -28.99 15.75
C VAL A 350 -0.22 -28.22 14.57
N PRO A 351 -0.71 -27.01 14.25
CA PRO A 351 -0.13 -26.19 13.21
C PRO A 351 1.35 -25.92 13.48
N CYS A 352 2.17 -25.95 12.43
CA CYS A 352 3.61 -25.71 12.55
C CYS A 352 4.15 -24.88 11.39
N PHE A 353 5.30 -24.25 11.64
CA PHE A 353 6.03 -23.46 10.66
C PHE A 353 7.27 -24.22 10.17
N ILE A 354 7.53 -24.19 8.86
CA ILE A 354 8.69 -24.81 8.22
C ILE A 354 9.34 -23.87 7.22
N CYS A 355 10.64 -24.05 7.00
CA CYS A 355 11.32 -23.43 5.87
C CYS A 355 11.02 -24.22 4.59
N GLU A 356 10.37 -23.58 3.60
CA GLU A 356 10.02 -24.24 2.36
C GLU A 356 11.27 -24.54 1.50
N ARG A 357 12.33 -23.70 1.59
CA ARG A 357 13.57 -23.89 0.86
C ARG A 357 14.27 -25.19 1.22
N GLU A 358 14.37 -25.51 2.51
CA GLU A 358 15.02 -26.72 2.99
C GLU A 358 14.38 -27.98 2.45
N LYS A 359 13.05 -27.94 2.25
CA LYS A 359 12.30 -29.06 1.68
C LYS A 359 12.67 -29.39 0.23
N TYR A 360 13.11 -28.39 -0.53
CA TYR A 360 13.37 -28.54 -1.97
C TYR A 360 14.86 -28.44 -2.33
N LYS A 361 15.70 -27.96 -1.45
CA LYS A 361 17.15 -27.83 -1.64
C LYS A 361 17.83 -28.23 -0.35
N GLU A 362 18.17 -29.51 -0.20
CA GLU A 362 18.88 -30.02 0.96
C GLU A 362 20.29 -29.44 1.07
N GLY A 363 20.80 -29.29 2.30
CA GLY A 363 22.19 -28.83 2.53
C GLY A 363 22.40 -27.33 2.43
N GLY A 364 21.33 -26.53 2.30
CA GLY A 364 21.43 -25.06 2.23
C GLY A 364 21.59 -24.35 3.58
N GLY A 365 21.77 -25.09 4.69
CA GLY A 365 21.91 -24.55 6.05
C GLY A 365 20.64 -23.85 6.57
N CYS A 366 19.51 -24.04 5.91
CA CYS A 366 18.22 -23.55 6.35
C CYS A 366 17.69 -24.35 7.54
N PHE A 367 16.72 -23.79 8.25
CA PHE A 367 16.04 -24.47 9.33
C PHE A 367 15.28 -25.71 8.80
N SER A 368 15.75 -26.92 9.18
CA SER A 368 15.17 -28.20 8.77
C SER A 368 14.05 -28.70 9.69
N GLY A 369 13.88 -28.07 10.86
CA GLY A 369 12.90 -28.45 11.87
C GLY A 369 11.47 -27.99 11.57
N ARG A 370 10.60 -28.29 12.54
CA ARG A 370 9.21 -27.82 12.58
C ARG A 370 9.00 -27.04 13.86
N VAL A 371 8.65 -25.78 13.76
CA VAL A 371 8.27 -24.95 14.90
C VAL A 371 6.77 -25.07 15.09
N LYS A 372 6.32 -25.63 16.20
CA LYS A 372 4.90 -25.67 16.52
C LYS A 372 4.40 -24.28 16.88
N GLU A 373 3.23 -23.92 16.39
CA GLU A 373 2.68 -22.58 16.56
C GLU A 373 2.52 -22.19 18.03
N PRO A 374 1.97 -23.02 18.94
CA PRO A 374 1.86 -22.65 20.35
C PRO A 374 3.21 -22.46 21.04
N GLU A 375 4.23 -23.30 20.69
CA GLU A 375 5.59 -23.16 21.23
C GLU A 375 6.23 -21.83 20.77
N ALA A 376 6.01 -21.46 19.49
CA ALA A 376 6.49 -20.20 18.96
C ALA A 376 5.84 -18.99 19.65
N GLU A 377 4.53 -19.05 19.88
CA GLU A 377 3.77 -17.98 20.56
C GLU A 377 4.25 -17.81 22.00
N GLU A 378 4.50 -18.90 22.72
CA GLU A 378 5.02 -18.85 24.09
C GLU A 378 6.43 -18.24 24.15
N ILE A 379 7.32 -18.65 23.24
CA ILE A 379 8.68 -18.12 23.16
C ILE A 379 8.65 -16.62 22.85
N VAL A 380 7.84 -16.20 21.87
CA VAL A 380 7.71 -14.79 21.48
C VAL A 380 7.14 -13.95 22.62
N LEU A 381 6.16 -14.47 23.36
CA LEU A 381 5.60 -13.80 24.53
C LEU A 381 6.66 -13.59 25.63
N LYS A 382 7.53 -14.58 25.88
CA LYS A 382 8.65 -14.44 26.82
C LYS A 382 9.61 -13.31 26.38
N TYR A 383 9.97 -13.25 25.10
CA TYR A 383 10.84 -12.19 24.58
C TYR A 383 10.20 -10.79 24.71
N ILE A 384 8.90 -10.68 24.43
CA ILE A 384 8.17 -9.41 24.59
C ILE A 384 8.20 -8.97 26.05
N ASN A 385 7.89 -9.88 26.98
CA ASN A 385 7.88 -9.54 28.42
C ASN A 385 9.28 -9.18 28.93
N GLN A 386 10.33 -9.87 28.47
CA GLN A 386 11.71 -9.50 28.78
C GLN A 386 12.03 -8.08 28.28
N ARG A 387 11.64 -7.75 27.04
CA ARG A 387 11.89 -6.41 26.49
C ARG A 387 11.12 -5.33 27.23
N VAL A 388 9.87 -5.59 27.61
CA VAL A 388 9.07 -4.66 28.44
C VAL A 388 9.73 -4.43 29.81
N GLU A 389 10.27 -5.49 30.42
CA GLU A 389 10.95 -5.37 31.69
C GLU A 389 12.31 -4.63 31.59
N GLU A 390 13.07 -4.87 30.51
CA GLU A 390 14.30 -4.10 30.22
C GLU A 390 14.00 -2.60 30.05
N GLN A 391 12.99 -2.26 29.26
CA GLN A 391 12.55 -0.87 29.06
C GLN A 391 12.10 -0.23 30.40
N ARG A 392 11.41 -1.00 31.24
CA ARG A 392 11.02 -0.51 32.57
C ARG A 392 12.23 -0.23 33.46
N LYS A 393 13.22 -1.12 33.47
CA LYS A 393 14.47 -0.92 34.23
C LYS A 393 15.27 0.28 33.71
N GLU A 394 15.38 0.44 32.41
CA GLU A 394 16.02 1.61 31.77
C GLU A 394 15.31 2.91 32.16
N GLN A 395 13.97 2.92 32.19
CA GLN A 395 13.19 4.08 32.63
C GLN A 395 13.34 4.36 34.12
N GLU A 396 13.40 3.33 34.97
CA GLU A 396 13.64 3.46 36.40
C GLU A 396 15.06 3.98 36.70
N CYS A 397 16.07 3.53 35.95
CA CYS A 397 17.45 4.04 36.07
C CYS A 397 17.55 5.51 35.65
N ARG A 398 16.98 5.88 34.48
CA ARG A 398 16.91 7.29 34.04
C ARG A 398 16.13 8.16 35.04
N GLY A 399 15.06 7.63 35.62
CA GLY A 399 14.29 8.30 36.66
C GLY A 399 15.10 8.55 37.94
N LYS A 400 16.00 7.65 38.31
CA LYS A 400 16.90 7.82 39.51
C LYS A 400 18.01 8.82 39.21
N GLU A 401 18.64 8.79 38.04
CA GLU A 401 19.66 9.76 37.64
C GLU A 401 19.11 11.20 37.59
N LEU A 402 17.85 11.37 37.14
CA LEU A 402 17.14 12.65 37.15
C LEU A 402 16.73 13.10 38.58
N LEU A 403 16.58 12.15 39.51
CA LEU A 403 16.24 12.44 40.92
C LEU A 403 17.46 12.89 41.74
N GLU A 404 18.66 12.48 41.37
CA GLU A 404 19.91 12.88 42.03
C GLU A 404 20.40 14.27 41.57
N GLN A 405 19.86 14.80 40.45
CA GLN A 405 20.25 16.10 39.86
C GLN A 405 19.24 17.25 40.04
N GLY A 406 18.12 17.08 40.76
CA GLY A 406 17.04 18.09 40.74
C GLY A 406 16.34 18.40 42.07
N ASP A 407 16.30 19.67 42.38
CA ASP A 407 15.66 20.36 43.51
C ASP A 407 14.18 20.06 43.74
N SER A 408 13.76 20.02 45.00
CA SER A 408 12.41 19.67 45.48
C SER A 408 11.29 20.65 45.06
N SER A 409 11.63 21.89 44.64
CA SER A 409 10.64 22.92 44.24
C SER A 409 10.01 22.69 42.88
N PHE A 410 10.67 21.92 42.02
CA PHE A 410 10.23 21.64 40.66
C PHE A 410 9.05 20.63 40.57
N LYS A 411 8.90 19.78 41.59
CA LYS A 411 7.88 18.68 41.60
C LYS A 411 6.45 19.17 41.82
N LEU A 412 6.24 20.19 42.64
CA LEU A 412 4.88 20.68 42.94
C LEU A 412 4.30 21.49 41.77
N SER A 413 5.13 22.25 41.05
CA SER A 413 4.69 23.08 39.92
C SER A 413 4.26 22.24 38.71
N ASN A 414 4.89 21.09 38.47
CA ASN A 414 4.59 20.23 37.31
C ASN A 414 3.29 19.42 37.48
N VAL A 415 2.94 19.00 38.69
CA VAL A 415 1.67 18.32 38.97
C VAL A 415 0.49 19.30 38.81
N GLN A 416 0.63 20.53 39.25
CA GLN A 416 -0.40 21.57 39.09
C GLN A 416 -0.58 21.97 37.61
N LYS A 417 0.50 22.10 36.84
CA LYS A 417 0.48 22.39 35.40
C LYS A 417 -0.20 21.25 34.60
N LYS A 418 0.10 19.99 34.92
CA LYS A 418 -0.49 18.80 34.27
C LYS A 418 -1.99 18.70 34.52
N ASN A 419 -2.43 18.95 35.76
CA ASN A 419 -3.86 18.94 36.10
C ASN A 419 -4.63 20.07 35.40
N ARG A 420 -4.01 21.27 35.29
CA ARG A 420 -4.59 22.42 34.59
C ARG A 420 -4.73 22.15 33.08
N LYS A 421 -3.70 21.56 32.44
CA LYS A 421 -3.72 21.17 31.02
C LYS A 421 -4.84 20.14 30.74
N ALA A 422 -4.94 19.07 31.53
CA ALA A 422 -5.99 18.06 31.39
C ALA A 422 -7.41 18.62 31.56
N LEU A 423 -7.58 19.63 32.41
CA LEU A 423 -8.86 20.32 32.59
C LEU A 423 -9.22 21.17 31.36
N LEU A 424 -8.23 21.86 30.77
CA LEU A 424 -8.41 22.68 29.56
C LEU A 424 -8.72 21.81 28.33
N GLU A 425 -8.06 20.67 28.18
CA GLU A 425 -8.34 19.71 27.11
C GLU A 425 -9.77 19.15 27.20
N LYS A 426 -10.25 18.81 28.40
CA LYS A 426 -11.66 18.39 28.59
C LYS A 426 -12.66 19.49 28.23
N LYS A 427 -12.35 20.76 28.53
CA LYS A 427 -13.21 21.88 28.12
C LYS A 427 -13.24 22.04 26.60
N LEU A 428 -12.08 21.88 25.94
CA LEU A 428 -12.00 21.94 24.48
C LEU A 428 -12.85 20.86 23.80
N ASP A 429 -12.84 19.64 24.32
CA ASP A 429 -13.67 18.54 23.79
C ASP A 429 -15.16 18.76 24.05
N ALA A 430 -15.54 19.36 25.16
CA ALA A 430 -16.92 19.75 25.43
C ALA A 430 -17.43 20.80 24.42
N LEU A 431 -16.61 21.82 24.09
CA LEU A 431 -16.96 22.82 23.07
C LEU A 431 -17.13 22.22 21.67
N LYS A 432 -16.34 21.21 21.31
CA LYS A 432 -16.51 20.49 20.03
C LYS A 432 -17.87 19.78 19.96
N VAL A 433 -18.25 19.10 21.03
CA VAL A 433 -19.56 18.43 21.13
C VAL A 433 -20.70 19.44 21.03
N GLU A 434 -20.57 20.60 21.68
CA GLU A 434 -21.58 21.66 21.65
C GLU A 434 -21.70 22.29 20.24
N LYS A 435 -20.59 22.51 19.54
CA LYS A 435 -20.61 22.94 18.13
C LYS A 435 -21.32 21.92 17.23
N GLN A 436 -21.07 20.63 17.43
CA GLN A 436 -21.74 19.58 16.68
C GLN A 436 -23.25 19.57 16.95
N TYR A 437 -23.67 19.72 18.20
CA TYR A 437 -25.07 19.80 18.58
C TYR A 437 -25.76 21.02 17.96
N LEU A 438 -25.12 22.20 17.96
CA LEU A 438 -25.66 23.40 17.31
C LEU A 438 -25.82 23.23 15.79
N TYR A 439 -24.88 22.53 15.17
CA TYR A 439 -24.97 22.21 13.74
C TYR A 439 -26.13 21.27 13.42
N GLU A 440 -26.37 20.27 14.25
CA GLU A 440 -27.53 19.36 14.11
C GLU A 440 -28.84 20.10 14.27
N GLN A 441 -28.95 21.01 15.26
CA GLN A 441 -30.13 21.86 15.46
C GLN A 441 -30.38 22.77 14.26
N PHE A 442 -29.36 23.37 13.69
CA PHE A 442 -29.46 24.18 12.47
C PHE A 442 -29.91 23.33 11.26
N LYS A 443 -29.35 22.12 11.08
CA LYS A 443 -29.70 21.20 9.99
C LYS A 443 -31.17 20.72 10.10
N LEU A 444 -31.69 20.58 11.31
CA LEU A 444 -33.09 20.25 11.59
C LEU A 444 -34.04 21.46 11.49
N LYS A 445 -33.55 22.63 11.05
CA LYS A 445 -34.30 23.89 10.97
C LYS A 445 -34.90 24.34 12.30
N GLN A 446 -34.35 23.92 13.43
CA GLN A 446 -34.77 24.33 14.78
C GLN A 446 -34.05 25.59 15.24
N LEU A 447 -33.04 26.07 14.50
CA LEU A 447 -32.30 27.28 14.79
C LEU A 447 -32.21 28.15 13.51
N GLU A 448 -32.49 29.45 13.66
CA GLU A 448 -32.33 30.42 12.57
C GLU A 448 -30.86 30.68 12.25
N LYS A 449 -30.53 31.00 10.98
CA LYS A 449 -29.18 31.16 10.48
C LYS A 449 -28.37 32.20 11.27
N GLU A 450 -28.95 33.34 11.59
CA GLU A 450 -28.27 34.40 12.36
C GLU A 450 -28.00 33.97 13.81
N ALA A 451 -28.96 33.31 14.46
CA ALA A 451 -28.77 32.78 15.80
C ALA A 451 -27.72 31.66 15.87
N TYR A 452 -27.64 30.82 14.82
CA TYR A 452 -26.61 29.80 14.69
C TYR A 452 -25.21 30.43 14.55
N LEU A 453 -25.05 31.41 13.63
CA LEU A 453 -23.76 32.08 13.40
C LEU A 453 -23.26 32.77 14.66
N ASN A 454 -24.11 33.54 15.35
CA ASN A 454 -23.73 34.22 16.59
C ASN A 454 -23.27 33.26 17.70
N LYS A 455 -23.94 32.10 17.85
CA LYS A 455 -23.55 31.08 18.83
C LYS A 455 -22.26 30.38 18.46
N VAL A 456 -22.08 30.06 17.18
CA VAL A 456 -20.84 29.42 16.70
C VAL A 456 -19.64 30.37 16.83
N ASP A 457 -19.81 31.66 16.57
CA ASP A 457 -18.73 32.65 16.71
C ASP A 457 -18.35 32.87 18.18
N ALA A 458 -19.34 32.87 19.10
CA ALA A 458 -19.05 32.89 20.54
C ALA A 458 -18.25 31.66 20.98
N LEU A 459 -18.61 30.45 20.54
CA LEU A 459 -17.88 29.21 20.84
C LEU A 459 -16.49 29.16 20.18
N ARG A 460 -16.31 29.80 19.03
CA ARG A 460 -14.99 29.94 18.39
C ARG A 460 -14.05 30.83 19.19
N GLU A 461 -14.59 31.93 19.72
CA GLU A 461 -13.78 32.85 20.54
C GLU A 461 -13.37 32.16 21.86
N GLU A 462 -14.27 31.40 22.48
CA GLU A 462 -13.98 30.62 23.68
C GLU A 462 -12.95 29.51 23.41
N GLU A 463 -13.04 28.81 22.28
CA GLU A 463 -12.06 27.84 21.82
C GLU A 463 -10.69 28.48 21.59
N ARG A 464 -10.63 29.68 20.98
CA ARG A 464 -9.41 30.45 20.77
C ARG A 464 -8.73 30.78 22.09
N MET A 465 -9.47 31.28 23.06
CA MET A 465 -8.97 31.62 24.39
C MET A 465 -8.37 30.39 25.11
N ILE A 466 -9.05 29.26 25.05
CA ILE A 466 -8.56 27.99 25.65
C ILE A 466 -7.31 27.48 24.93
N CYS A 467 -7.25 27.57 23.59
CA CYS A 467 -6.07 27.20 22.81
C CYS A 467 -4.87 28.08 23.14
N GLU A 468 -5.05 29.40 23.28
CA GLU A 468 -3.99 30.32 23.69
C GLU A 468 -3.50 30.02 25.13
N GLU A 469 -4.39 29.63 26.03
CA GLU A 469 -4.01 29.25 27.40
C GLU A 469 -3.22 27.94 27.43
N ILE A 470 -3.58 26.97 26.59
CA ILE A 470 -2.83 25.72 26.38
C ILE A 470 -1.46 26.01 25.76
N GLN A 471 -1.39 26.92 24.80
CA GLN A 471 -0.13 27.31 24.14
C GLN A 471 0.83 27.99 25.13
N ARG A 472 0.34 28.95 25.91
CA ARG A 472 1.13 29.59 26.98
C ARG A 472 1.61 28.59 28.04
N ALA A 473 0.82 27.56 28.32
CA ALA A 473 1.22 26.46 29.20
C ALA A 473 2.31 25.57 28.61
N LYS A 474 2.45 25.52 27.27
CA LYS A 474 3.49 24.76 26.53
C LYS A 474 4.81 25.55 26.42
N GLU A 475 4.76 26.85 26.17
CA GLU A 475 5.94 27.69 25.97
C GLU A 475 6.76 27.90 27.23
N GLY A 476 6.25 27.52 28.39
CA GLY A 476 6.95 27.57 29.66
C GLY A 476 7.78 26.34 30.05
N GLY A 477 8.07 25.42 29.14
CA GLY A 477 8.79 24.19 29.48
C GLY A 477 9.40 23.47 28.30
N ASP A 478 10.69 23.60 28.15
CA ASP A 478 11.56 22.88 27.20
C ASP A 478 11.68 21.36 27.48
N GLY A 479 10.73 20.77 28.24
CA GLY A 479 10.75 19.39 28.71
C GLY A 479 9.81 18.40 27.97
N ASP A 480 9.02 18.83 26.98
CA ASP A 480 7.90 18.01 26.44
C ASP A 480 8.30 16.93 25.40
N ARG A 481 9.55 16.87 24.94
CA ARG A 481 10.02 15.74 24.11
C ARG A 481 10.18 14.42 24.89
N GLU A 482 10.41 14.49 26.20
CA GLU A 482 10.59 13.30 27.05
C GLU A 482 9.29 12.69 27.59
N GLN A 483 8.16 13.38 27.53
CA GLN A 483 6.91 12.93 28.17
C GLN A 483 5.97 12.13 27.27
N GLN A 484 6.14 12.15 25.95
CA GLN A 484 5.41 11.24 25.06
C GLN A 484 5.89 9.79 25.20
N GLU A 485 7.10 9.55 25.68
CA GLU A 485 7.64 8.21 25.94
C GLU A 485 7.22 7.63 27.30
N ARG A 486 6.78 8.44 28.27
CA ARG A 486 6.41 7.98 29.62
C ARG A 486 4.99 7.44 29.78
N GLY A 487 4.14 7.55 28.76
CA GLY A 487 2.71 7.23 28.85
C GLY A 487 2.34 5.75 28.75
N ASN A 488 3.25 4.86 28.36
CA ASN A 488 2.94 3.46 28.07
C ASN A 488 3.81 2.49 28.88
N CYS A 489 3.76 2.59 30.21
CA CYS A 489 4.26 1.51 31.06
C CYS A 489 3.33 0.32 30.91
N GLN A 490 3.57 -0.51 29.90
CA GLN A 490 2.82 -1.73 29.65
C GLN A 490 3.03 -2.68 30.83
N LYS A 491 1.92 -3.10 31.46
CA LYS A 491 1.89 -4.25 32.38
C LYS A 491 2.34 -5.50 31.59
N GLU A 492 2.86 -6.51 32.29
CA GLU A 492 3.16 -7.79 31.67
C GLU A 492 2.03 -8.24 30.74
N VAL A 493 2.42 -8.62 29.52
CA VAL A 493 1.49 -9.07 28.49
C VAL A 493 1.08 -10.51 28.83
N GLY A 494 -0.16 -10.70 29.27
CA GLY A 494 -0.67 -12.01 29.67
C GLY A 494 -0.97 -12.94 28.49
N CYS A 495 -1.27 -12.40 27.29
CA CYS A 495 -1.51 -13.16 26.06
C CYS A 495 -1.02 -12.42 24.83
N LEU A 496 -0.52 -13.16 23.84
CA LEU A 496 -0.04 -12.63 22.58
C LEU A 496 -1.24 -12.23 21.70
N THR A 497 -1.29 -10.97 21.26
CA THR A 497 -2.27 -10.49 20.28
C THR A 497 -1.57 -10.03 19.00
N LYS A 498 -2.30 -10.05 17.89
CA LYS A 498 -1.78 -9.61 16.59
C LYS A 498 -1.30 -8.16 16.63
N GLU A 499 -2.01 -7.31 17.33
CA GLU A 499 -1.72 -5.89 17.47
C GLU A 499 -0.38 -5.65 18.20
N ILE A 500 -0.14 -6.35 19.30
CA ILE A 500 1.12 -6.27 20.06
C ILE A 500 2.31 -6.72 19.20
N VAL A 501 2.16 -7.84 18.47
CA VAL A 501 3.20 -8.34 17.58
C VAL A 501 3.45 -7.37 16.42
N GLU A 502 2.40 -6.78 15.87
CA GLU A 502 2.54 -5.79 14.79
C GLU A 502 3.19 -4.49 15.27
N GLN A 503 2.95 -4.07 16.49
CA GLN A 503 3.55 -2.85 17.07
C GLN A 503 5.01 -3.03 17.46
N MET A 504 5.36 -4.15 18.10
CA MET A 504 6.69 -4.33 18.70
C MET A 504 7.69 -5.05 17.80
N ILE A 505 7.24 -5.99 16.94
CA ILE A 505 8.13 -6.89 16.22
C ILE A 505 8.12 -6.59 14.72
N ASP A 506 9.31 -6.41 14.14
CA ASP A 506 9.49 -6.34 12.70
C ASP A 506 9.58 -7.75 12.09
N ALA A 507 10.51 -8.57 12.57
CA ALA A 507 10.70 -9.94 12.11
C ALA A 507 11.26 -10.83 13.23
N ILE A 508 11.02 -12.13 13.12
CA ILE A 508 11.57 -13.16 14.02
C ILE A 508 12.32 -14.18 13.14
N TYR A 509 13.61 -14.31 13.35
CA TYR A 509 14.44 -15.26 12.61
C TYR A 509 14.59 -16.55 13.40
N VAL A 510 14.34 -17.69 12.75
CA VAL A 510 14.56 -19.04 13.33
C VAL A 510 15.83 -19.61 12.72
N ASN A 511 16.84 -19.84 13.55
CA ASN A 511 18.13 -20.39 13.13
C ASN A 511 18.09 -21.92 13.00
N GLY A 512 19.14 -22.53 12.42
CA GLY A 512 19.22 -23.98 12.15
C GLY A 512 19.01 -24.84 13.39
N GLU A 513 19.40 -24.35 14.56
CA GLU A 513 19.22 -25.02 15.87
C GLU A 513 17.83 -24.78 16.51
N GLY A 514 16.93 -24.05 15.83
CA GLY A 514 15.61 -23.69 16.38
C GLY A 514 15.61 -22.52 17.36
N LYS A 515 16.71 -21.78 17.47
CA LYS A 515 16.78 -20.54 18.28
C LYS A 515 16.11 -19.39 17.55
N PHE A 516 15.48 -18.50 18.34
CA PHE A 516 14.72 -17.36 17.85
C PHE A 516 15.51 -16.07 18.07
N ASP A 517 15.72 -15.32 16.99
CA ASP A 517 16.30 -13.97 17.04
C ASP A 517 15.21 -12.97 16.69
N VAL A 518 14.82 -12.13 17.64
CA VAL A 518 13.73 -11.16 17.48
C VAL A 518 14.31 -9.80 17.04
N VAL A 519 13.81 -9.28 15.93
CA VAL A 519 14.11 -7.92 15.46
C VAL A 519 12.94 -7.02 15.85
N TRP A 520 13.23 -6.06 16.71
CA TRP A 520 12.25 -5.11 17.22
C TRP A 520 12.01 -3.97 16.22
N LYS A 521 10.81 -3.43 16.19
CA LYS A 521 10.54 -2.19 15.48
C LYS A 521 11.19 -1.01 16.20
N LYS A 522 11.72 -0.08 15.41
CA LYS A 522 12.29 1.19 15.90
C LYS A 522 11.19 2.17 16.30
#